data_3c296afff04005cc72e1b1ccbf103a7a
#
_entry.id   3c296afff04005cc72e1b1ccbf103a7a
#
_cell.length_a   1.000
_cell.length_b   1.000
_cell.length_c   1.000
_cell.angle_alpha   90.00
_cell.angle_beta   90.00
_cell.angle_gamma   90.00
#
_symmetry.space_group_name_H-M   'P 1'
#
loop_
_entity.id
_entity.type
_entity.pdbx_description
1 polymer ?
#
loop_
_entity_poly.entity_id
_entity_poly.type
_entity_poly.pdbx_seq_one_letter_code
_entity_poly.pdbx_strand_id
1 'polypeptide(L)'
;AIKHNTQAAAWTYKNMDQALATMKRMGFSYDLDRMVKTCSPDYYRWGQWIFEKLWEKGLVYRKKNPVNWCPTCKTVLANEQVTEGKCWRCGTEPEKRDLEQWYYKITEYSQELLDDLEKLPGWPERVKQMQANWIGRSEGAEVDFTLCDANGDPIEGDEGKITVFTTRADTLFGVSFFVLAPEYARLHELVEGTEYEEAVTKIVEDSKHISAVERAQGTLEKHGAFTGRYVVNPVN
;
A
#
# COMPACT_ATOMS: atom_id res chain seq x y z
N ALA A 1 19.86 -23.21 5.14
CA ALA A 1 20.51 -23.96 4.06
C ALA A 1 21.92 -23.41 3.80
N ILE A 2 22.09 -22.13 3.44
CA ILE A 2 23.42 -21.54 3.10
C ILE A 2 24.45 -21.73 4.24
N LYS A 3 24.10 -21.38 5.48
CA LYS A 3 24.98 -21.56 6.66
C LYS A 3 25.43 -23.01 6.89
N HIS A 4 24.68 -23.98 6.38
CA HIS A 4 24.94 -25.42 6.55
C HIS A 4 25.44 -26.09 5.27
N ASN A 5 25.76 -25.30 4.25
CA ASN A 5 26.22 -25.78 2.94
C ASN A 5 25.34 -26.94 2.40
N THR A 6 24.02 -26.77 2.50
CA THR A 6 23.05 -27.81 2.15
C THR A 6 22.03 -27.21 1.12
N GLN A 7 21.52 -28.03 0.23
CA GLN A 7 20.47 -27.64 -0.68
C GLN A 7 19.19 -27.23 0.11
N ALA A 8 18.51 -26.18 -0.33
CA ALA A 8 17.35 -25.62 0.36
C ALA A 8 16.23 -26.65 0.57
N ALA A 9 15.93 -27.46 -0.45
CA ALA A 9 14.89 -28.50 -0.36
C ALA A 9 15.27 -29.56 0.70
N ALA A 10 16.49 -30.13 0.63
CA ALA A 10 16.97 -31.13 1.58
C ALA A 10 16.94 -30.59 3.03
N TRP A 11 17.37 -29.35 3.24
CA TRP A 11 17.31 -28.69 4.54
C TRP A 11 15.88 -28.53 5.04
N THR A 12 14.96 -28.09 4.18
CA THR A 12 13.55 -27.87 4.52
C THR A 12 12.87 -29.16 4.92
N TYR A 13 12.99 -30.22 4.11
CA TYR A 13 12.39 -31.51 4.42
C TYR A 13 12.95 -32.12 5.70
N LYS A 14 14.27 -32.08 5.90
CA LYS A 14 14.90 -32.53 7.15
C LYS A 14 14.34 -31.82 8.39
N ASN A 15 14.17 -30.49 8.32
CA ASN A 15 13.60 -29.73 9.44
C ASN A 15 12.13 -30.07 9.68
N MET A 16 11.34 -30.30 8.63
CA MET A 16 9.95 -30.77 8.76
C MET A 16 9.88 -32.12 9.47
N ASP A 17 10.70 -33.08 9.06
CA ASP A 17 10.72 -34.41 9.68
C ASP A 17 11.17 -34.35 11.15
N GLN A 18 12.14 -33.48 11.45
CA GLN A 18 12.58 -33.25 12.84
C GLN A 18 11.48 -32.59 13.68
N ALA A 19 10.78 -31.59 13.14
CA ALA A 19 9.65 -30.93 13.81
C ALA A 19 8.54 -31.94 14.11
N LEU A 20 8.19 -32.79 13.12
CA LEU A 20 7.19 -33.84 13.26
C LEU A 20 7.56 -34.83 14.35
N ALA A 21 8.81 -35.31 14.37
CA ALA A 21 9.31 -36.20 15.42
C ALA A 21 9.22 -35.55 16.82
N THR A 22 9.53 -34.26 16.90
CA THR A 22 9.43 -33.49 18.15
C THR A 22 7.97 -33.38 18.61
N MET A 23 7.02 -33.06 17.73
CA MET A 23 5.61 -32.96 18.02
C MET A 23 5.04 -34.31 18.56
N LYS A 24 5.44 -35.42 17.93
CA LYS A 24 5.08 -36.77 18.40
C LYS A 24 5.59 -37.03 19.82
N ARG A 25 6.84 -36.66 20.12
CA ARG A 25 7.44 -36.81 21.47
C ARG A 25 6.75 -35.92 22.52
N MET A 26 6.23 -34.77 22.12
CA MET A 26 5.49 -33.85 22.98
C MET A 26 4.04 -34.33 23.25
N GLY A 27 3.60 -35.40 22.60
CA GLY A 27 2.26 -35.97 22.78
C GLY A 27 1.14 -35.12 22.16
N PHE A 28 1.41 -34.36 21.10
CA PHE A 28 0.37 -33.63 20.39
C PHE A 28 -0.60 -34.62 19.74
N SER A 29 -1.90 -34.41 19.98
CA SER A 29 -2.99 -35.28 19.50
C SER A 29 -3.51 -34.91 18.11
N TYR A 30 -2.63 -34.39 17.26
CA TYR A 30 -2.95 -34.15 15.85
C TYR A 30 -2.89 -35.45 15.04
N ASP A 31 -3.77 -35.56 14.04
CA ASP A 31 -3.67 -36.59 13.02
C ASP A 31 -2.51 -36.23 12.06
N LEU A 32 -1.31 -36.74 12.39
CA LEU A 32 -0.10 -36.40 11.68
C LEU A 32 0.00 -37.10 10.31
N ASP A 33 -0.85 -38.08 10.01
CA ASP A 33 -0.93 -38.70 8.69
C ASP A 33 -1.62 -37.79 7.68
N ARG A 34 -2.41 -36.81 8.18
CA ARG A 34 -3.04 -35.78 7.37
C ARG A 34 -2.20 -34.49 7.25
N MET A 35 -0.93 -34.55 7.59
CA MET A 35 -0.02 -33.41 7.46
C MET A 35 0.16 -32.99 6.00
N VAL A 36 0.03 -31.70 5.72
CA VAL A 36 0.28 -31.12 4.40
C VAL A 36 1.63 -30.38 4.39
N LYS A 37 2.39 -30.53 3.30
CA LYS A 37 3.65 -29.82 3.06
C LYS A 37 3.38 -28.75 2.01
N THR A 38 3.21 -27.50 2.43
CA THR A 38 2.83 -26.39 1.55
C THR A 38 3.85 -26.09 0.45
N CYS A 39 5.09 -26.51 0.63
CA CYS A 39 6.16 -26.38 -0.37
C CYS A 39 6.20 -27.52 -1.39
N SER A 40 5.33 -28.53 -1.27
CA SER A 40 5.29 -29.65 -2.22
C SER A 40 4.38 -29.34 -3.42
N PRO A 41 4.68 -29.90 -4.62
CA PRO A 41 3.85 -29.75 -5.81
C PRO A 41 2.39 -30.15 -5.60
N ASP A 42 2.15 -31.19 -4.83
CA ASP A 42 0.80 -31.69 -4.53
C ASP A 42 -0.07 -30.64 -3.84
N TYR A 43 0.55 -29.73 -3.09
CA TYR A 43 -0.14 -28.63 -2.42
C TYR A 43 -0.15 -27.37 -3.27
N TYR A 44 0.98 -26.83 -3.71
CA TYR A 44 1.04 -25.53 -4.35
C TYR A 44 0.43 -25.49 -5.75
N ARG A 45 0.26 -26.64 -6.44
CA ARG A 45 -0.46 -26.71 -7.71
C ARG A 45 -1.86 -26.09 -7.64
N TRP A 46 -2.53 -26.19 -6.48
CA TRP A 46 -3.84 -25.59 -6.31
C TRP A 46 -3.81 -24.08 -6.25
N GLY A 47 -2.76 -23.50 -5.66
CA GLY A 47 -2.53 -22.06 -5.72
C GLY A 47 -2.29 -21.58 -7.15
N GLN A 48 -1.54 -22.34 -7.94
CA GLN A 48 -1.33 -22.05 -9.37
C GLN A 48 -2.64 -22.15 -10.16
N TRP A 49 -3.43 -23.19 -9.92
CA TRP A 49 -4.73 -23.34 -10.56
C TRP A 49 -5.71 -22.20 -10.20
N ILE A 50 -5.76 -21.77 -8.95
CA ILE A 50 -6.57 -20.62 -8.52
C ILE A 50 -6.11 -19.36 -9.26
N PHE A 51 -4.79 -19.13 -9.36
CA PHE A 51 -4.23 -18.01 -10.11
C PHE A 51 -4.69 -18.01 -11.58
N GLU A 52 -4.61 -19.16 -12.25
CA GLU A 52 -5.06 -19.33 -13.63
C GLU A 52 -6.55 -19.00 -13.77
N LYS A 53 -7.40 -19.50 -12.85
CA LYS A 53 -8.84 -19.22 -12.85
C LYS A 53 -9.16 -17.74 -12.63
N LEU A 54 -8.43 -17.06 -11.78
CA LEU A 54 -8.56 -15.61 -11.57
C LEU A 54 -8.09 -14.82 -12.80
N TRP A 55 -7.03 -15.28 -13.46
CA TRP A 55 -6.55 -14.67 -14.69
C TRP A 55 -7.55 -14.85 -15.84
N GLU A 56 -8.08 -16.05 -16.05
CA GLU A 56 -9.15 -16.33 -17.04
C GLU A 56 -10.37 -15.40 -16.83
N LYS A 57 -10.68 -15.03 -15.60
CA LYS A 57 -11.75 -14.07 -15.25
C LYS A 57 -11.34 -12.60 -15.37
N GLY A 58 -10.12 -12.29 -15.77
CA GLY A 58 -9.63 -10.91 -15.87
C GLY A 58 -9.40 -10.21 -14.54
N LEU A 59 -9.35 -10.97 -13.43
CA LEU A 59 -9.14 -10.45 -12.07
C LEU A 59 -7.66 -10.31 -11.70
N VAL A 60 -6.77 -10.73 -12.58
CA VAL A 60 -5.31 -10.62 -12.42
C VAL A 60 -4.74 -9.81 -13.56
N TYR A 61 -3.82 -8.89 -13.26
CA TYR A 61 -3.17 -8.04 -14.24
C TYR A 61 -1.70 -7.82 -13.88
N ARG A 62 -0.91 -7.37 -14.85
CA ARG A 62 0.49 -6.98 -14.63
C ARG A 62 0.61 -5.46 -14.60
N LYS A 63 1.41 -4.96 -13.68
CA LYS A 63 1.71 -3.54 -13.56
C LYS A 63 3.15 -3.36 -13.09
N LYS A 64 3.83 -2.38 -13.67
CA LYS A 64 5.11 -1.89 -13.18
C LYS A 64 4.86 -0.99 -11.99
N ASN A 65 5.49 -1.31 -10.84
CA ASN A 65 5.29 -0.57 -9.61
C ASN A 65 6.58 -0.59 -8.76
N PRO A 66 6.87 0.46 -8.00
CA PRO A 66 7.99 0.47 -7.08
C PRO A 66 7.80 -0.56 -5.96
N VAL A 67 8.84 -1.37 -5.76
CA VAL A 67 8.92 -2.36 -4.69
C VAL A 67 10.16 -2.11 -3.83
N ASN A 68 10.13 -2.57 -2.58
CA ASN A 68 11.33 -2.57 -1.74
C ASN A 68 12.25 -3.69 -2.18
N TRP A 69 13.44 -3.38 -2.63
CA TRP A 69 14.46 -4.36 -3.04
C TRP A 69 15.62 -4.37 -2.06
N CYS A 70 15.96 -5.52 -1.52
CA CYS A 70 17.16 -5.67 -0.72
C CYS A 70 18.35 -6.08 -1.61
N PRO A 71 19.38 -5.22 -1.78
CA PRO A 71 20.51 -5.53 -2.65
C PRO A 71 21.39 -6.67 -2.11
N THR A 72 21.46 -6.84 -0.79
CA THR A 72 22.22 -7.91 -0.14
C THR A 72 21.52 -9.27 -0.23
N CYS A 73 20.22 -9.31 0.08
CA CYS A 73 19.42 -10.55 -0.02
C CYS A 73 18.99 -10.86 -1.46
N LYS A 74 19.12 -9.90 -2.39
CA LYS A 74 18.71 -9.99 -3.80
C LYS A 74 17.26 -10.44 -3.94
N THR A 75 16.36 -9.79 -3.19
CA THR A 75 14.94 -10.14 -3.14
C THR A 75 14.07 -8.91 -2.91
N VAL A 76 12.82 -9.03 -3.35
CA VAL A 76 11.76 -8.07 -3.02
C VAL A 76 11.33 -8.29 -1.57
N LEU A 77 11.07 -7.20 -0.86
CA LEU A 77 10.57 -7.18 0.51
C LEU A 77 9.14 -6.64 0.52
N ALA A 78 8.25 -7.31 1.23
CA ALA A 78 6.98 -6.73 1.63
C ALA A 78 7.21 -5.56 2.62
N ASN A 79 6.22 -4.67 2.78
CA ASN A 79 6.38 -3.52 3.68
C ASN A 79 6.69 -3.95 5.12
N GLU A 80 6.06 -5.03 5.60
CA GLU A 80 6.25 -5.60 6.94
C GLU A 80 7.66 -6.21 7.13
N GLN A 81 8.40 -6.42 6.04
CA GLN A 81 9.76 -6.93 6.04
C GLN A 81 10.82 -5.82 6.04
N VAL A 82 10.36 -4.56 6.05
CA VAL A 82 11.21 -3.39 6.24
C VAL A 82 10.94 -2.87 7.64
N THR A 83 11.84 -3.14 8.58
CA THR A 83 11.72 -2.75 9.98
C THR A 83 12.72 -1.64 10.25
N GLU A 84 12.25 -0.51 10.76
CA GLU A 84 13.09 0.69 11.03
C GLU A 84 13.93 1.09 9.78
N GLY A 85 13.32 1.07 8.60
CA GLY A 85 13.99 1.40 7.33
C GLY A 85 14.98 0.34 6.83
N LYS A 86 15.09 -0.84 7.48
CA LYS A 86 16.08 -1.88 7.16
C LYS A 86 15.43 -3.22 6.84
N CYS A 87 16.11 -4.01 6.03
CA CYS A 87 15.72 -5.39 5.76
C CYS A 87 15.72 -6.21 7.05
N TRP A 88 14.59 -6.78 7.42
CA TRP A 88 14.41 -7.62 8.62
C TRP A 88 15.40 -8.80 8.73
N ARG A 89 15.96 -9.25 7.60
CA ARG A 89 16.86 -10.41 7.53
C ARG A 89 18.33 -10.05 7.66
N CYS A 90 18.79 -9.01 6.98
CA CYS A 90 20.22 -8.68 6.88
C CYS A 90 20.59 -7.28 7.38
N GLY A 91 19.61 -6.46 7.76
CA GLY A 91 19.87 -5.12 8.27
C GLY A 91 20.27 -4.09 7.20
N THR A 92 20.35 -4.47 5.92
CA THR A 92 20.69 -3.56 4.83
C THR A 92 19.47 -2.67 4.51
N GLU A 93 19.71 -1.41 4.23
CA GLU A 93 18.68 -0.48 3.75
C GLU A 93 18.19 -0.90 2.36
N PRO A 94 16.88 -1.12 2.16
CA PRO A 94 16.34 -1.48 0.87
C PRO A 94 16.22 -0.26 -0.05
N GLU A 95 16.39 -0.48 -1.34
CA GLU A 95 16.17 0.51 -2.38
C GLU A 95 14.82 0.32 -3.07
N LYS A 96 14.24 1.39 -3.61
CA LYS A 96 13.05 1.30 -4.45
C LYS A 96 13.46 0.89 -5.85
N ARG A 97 12.80 -0.14 -6.39
CA ARG A 97 12.96 -0.58 -7.78
C ARG A 97 11.61 -0.75 -8.45
N ASP A 98 11.50 -0.23 -9.65
CA ASP A 98 10.34 -0.47 -10.48
C ASP A 98 10.42 -1.86 -11.11
N LEU A 99 9.57 -2.76 -10.65
CA LEU A 99 9.47 -4.11 -11.18
C LEU A 99 8.06 -4.37 -11.70
N GLU A 100 8.00 -5.13 -12.81
CA GLU A 100 6.72 -5.63 -13.31
C GLU A 100 6.25 -6.79 -12.44
N GLN A 101 5.07 -6.61 -11.82
CA GLN A 101 4.49 -7.53 -10.84
C GLN A 101 3.06 -7.89 -11.21
N TRP A 102 2.59 -9.01 -10.66
CA TRP A 102 1.20 -9.43 -10.75
C TRP A 102 0.37 -8.80 -9.63
N TYR A 103 -0.81 -8.33 -9.99
CA TYR A 103 -1.78 -7.72 -9.06
C TYR A 103 -3.14 -8.35 -9.24
N TYR A 104 -3.88 -8.48 -8.13
CA TYR A 104 -5.29 -8.84 -8.13
C TYR A 104 -6.15 -7.58 -8.06
N LYS A 105 -7.27 -7.57 -8.79
CA LYS A 105 -8.29 -6.52 -8.70
C LYS A 105 -9.14 -6.74 -7.44
N ILE A 106 -8.56 -6.56 -6.27
CA ILE A 106 -9.19 -6.88 -4.99
C ILE A 106 -10.43 -6.03 -4.69
N THR A 107 -10.60 -4.89 -5.37
CA THR A 107 -11.75 -3.99 -5.21
C THR A 107 -12.91 -4.30 -6.15
N GLU A 108 -12.75 -5.24 -7.08
CA GLU A 108 -13.79 -5.56 -8.10
C GLU A 108 -15.11 -5.99 -7.47
N TYR A 109 -15.05 -6.71 -6.35
CA TYR A 109 -16.22 -7.22 -5.63
C TYR A 109 -16.56 -6.40 -4.38
N SER A 110 -15.95 -5.24 -4.17
CA SER A 110 -16.13 -4.47 -2.92
C SER A 110 -17.59 -4.10 -2.67
N GLN A 111 -18.32 -3.66 -3.69
CA GLN A 111 -19.73 -3.30 -3.56
C GLN A 111 -20.60 -4.53 -3.30
N GLU A 112 -20.40 -5.62 -4.05
CA GLU A 112 -21.13 -6.87 -3.85
C GLU A 112 -20.93 -7.43 -2.44
N LEU A 113 -19.67 -7.42 -1.95
CA LEU A 113 -19.35 -7.87 -0.60
C LEU A 113 -20.02 -7.00 0.47
N LEU A 114 -20.13 -5.70 0.26
CA LEU A 114 -20.84 -4.80 1.17
C LEU A 114 -22.34 -5.09 1.19
N ASP A 115 -22.96 -5.21 0.02
CA ASP A 115 -24.40 -5.48 -0.11
C ASP A 115 -24.76 -6.87 0.44
N ASP A 116 -23.88 -7.86 0.29
CA ASP A 116 -24.07 -9.22 0.74
C ASP A 116 -23.98 -9.39 2.27
N LEU A 117 -23.48 -8.39 3.01
CA LEU A 117 -23.55 -8.42 4.48
C LEU A 117 -24.99 -8.54 5.00
N GLU A 118 -25.95 -7.95 4.28
CA GLU A 118 -27.37 -8.05 4.62
C GLU A 118 -27.94 -9.48 4.45
N LYS A 119 -27.30 -10.30 3.61
CA LYS A 119 -27.68 -11.70 3.35
C LYS A 119 -27.11 -12.67 4.40
N LEU A 120 -26.44 -12.17 5.43
CA LEU A 120 -25.78 -12.95 6.47
C LEU A 120 -26.49 -12.84 7.84
N PRO A 121 -27.71 -13.37 8.00
CA PRO A 121 -28.51 -13.17 9.22
C PRO A 121 -27.89 -13.85 10.46
N GLY A 122 -27.03 -14.85 10.27
CA GLY A 122 -26.34 -15.55 11.34
C GLY A 122 -25.05 -14.88 11.83
N TRP A 123 -24.64 -13.78 11.22
CA TRP A 123 -23.43 -13.05 11.62
C TRP A 123 -23.75 -12.00 12.69
N PRO A 124 -22.90 -11.87 13.73
CA PRO A 124 -23.05 -10.80 14.70
C PRO A 124 -22.95 -9.41 14.05
N GLU A 125 -23.82 -8.48 14.43
CA GLU A 125 -23.84 -7.12 13.88
C GLU A 125 -22.50 -6.41 13.99
N ARG A 126 -21.77 -6.60 15.11
CA ARG A 126 -20.42 -6.06 15.27
C ARG A 126 -19.46 -6.51 14.18
N VAL A 127 -19.56 -7.77 13.74
CA VAL A 127 -18.69 -8.32 12.70
C VAL A 127 -19.06 -7.73 11.34
N LYS A 128 -20.36 -7.62 11.03
CA LYS A 128 -20.83 -6.94 9.81
C LYS A 128 -20.34 -5.51 9.74
N GLN A 129 -20.47 -4.76 10.84
CA GLN A 129 -19.99 -3.38 10.92
C GLN A 129 -18.47 -3.29 10.70
N MET A 130 -17.69 -4.21 11.26
CA MET A 130 -16.24 -4.26 11.03
C MET A 130 -15.91 -4.52 9.56
N GLN A 131 -16.65 -5.40 8.88
CA GLN A 131 -16.47 -5.67 7.45
C GLN A 131 -16.86 -4.45 6.60
N ALA A 132 -17.99 -3.81 6.88
CA ALA A 132 -18.42 -2.60 6.19
C ALA A 132 -17.40 -1.46 6.34
N ASN A 133 -16.89 -1.25 7.55
CA ASN A 133 -15.86 -0.23 7.81
C ASN A 133 -14.53 -0.56 7.10
N TRP A 134 -14.18 -1.85 7.00
CA TRP A 134 -12.98 -2.29 6.27
C TRP A 134 -13.09 -2.06 4.76
N ILE A 135 -14.25 -2.35 4.17
CA ILE A 135 -14.53 -2.06 2.77
C ILE A 135 -14.49 -0.55 2.54
N GLY A 136 -15.05 0.23 3.47
CA GLY A 136 -14.87 1.67 3.53
C GLY A 136 -15.46 2.41 2.33
N ARG A 137 -16.67 2.04 1.88
CA ARG A 137 -17.35 2.81 0.82
C ARG A 137 -17.44 4.28 1.23
N SER A 138 -17.00 5.15 0.35
CA SER A 138 -16.98 6.60 0.56
C SER A 138 -17.70 7.28 -0.60
N GLU A 139 -18.63 8.18 -0.27
CA GLU A 139 -19.36 9.00 -1.23
C GLU A 139 -18.97 10.46 -1.01
N GLY A 140 -18.75 11.19 -2.11
CA GLY A 140 -18.33 12.58 -2.04
C GLY A 140 -18.38 13.24 -3.40
N ALA A 141 -17.74 14.38 -3.50
CA ALA A 141 -17.67 15.17 -4.73
C ALA A 141 -16.20 15.38 -5.14
N GLU A 142 -15.96 15.38 -6.43
CA GLU A 142 -14.75 15.95 -7.00
C GLU A 142 -14.93 17.45 -7.15
N VAL A 143 -13.92 18.21 -6.74
CA VAL A 143 -13.92 19.67 -6.74
C VAL A 143 -12.67 20.16 -7.41
N ASP A 144 -12.81 21.00 -8.42
CA ASP A 144 -11.71 21.65 -9.11
C ASP A 144 -11.35 22.97 -8.44
N PHE A 145 -10.12 23.08 -7.98
CA PHE A 145 -9.52 24.33 -7.56
C PHE A 145 -8.67 24.89 -8.68
N THR A 146 -8.75 26.19 -8.93
CA THR A 146 -7.94 26.86 -9.94
C THR A 146 -6.66 27.39 -9.29
N LEU A 147 -5.52 26.92 -9.79
CA LEU A 147 -4.21 27.41 -9.39
C LEU A 147 -4.00 28.84 -9.88
N CYS A 148 -3.36 29.66 -9.06
CA CYS A 148 -2.92 30.99 -9.46
C CYS A 148 -1.44 31.00 -9.88
N ASP A 149 -1.12 31.90 -10.79
CA ASP A 149 0.28 32.19 -11.17
C ASP A 149 1.05 32.94 -10.05
N ALA A 150 2.26 33.34 -10.33
CA ALA A 150 3.10 34.08 -9.38
C ALA A 150 2.57 35.48 -9.04
N ASN A 151 1.69 36.05 -9.86
CA ASN A 151 1.08 37.34 -9.65
C ASN A 151 -0.25 37.26 -8.86
N GLY A 152 -0.75 36.02 -8.66
CA GLY A 152 -2.03 35.73 -8.03
C GLY A 152 -3.21 35.66 -9.01
N ASP A 153 -2.94 35.69 -10.32
CA ASP A 153 -3.96 35.57 -11.35
C ASP A 153 -4.30 34.10 -11.64
N PRO A 154 -5.58 33.73 -11.79
CA PRO A 154 -5.98 32.36 -12.08
C PRO A 154 -5.41 31.86 -13.41
N ILE A 155 -4.84 30.66 -13.42
CA ILE A 155 -4.34 29.99 -14.63
C ILE A 155 -5.53 29.32 -15.32
N GLU A 156 -5.84 29.72 -16.56
CA GLU A 156 -6.93 29.14 -17.33
C GLU A 156 -6.57 27.76 -17.91
N GLY A 157 -7.59 26.94 -18.12
CA GLY A 157 -7.45 25.62 -18.74
C GLY A 157 -7.08 24.50 -17.77
N ASP A 158 -6.77 23.33 -18.33
CA ASP A 158 -6.52 22.12 -17.53
C ASP A 158 -5.19 22.20 -16.75
N GLU A 159 -4.24 22.99 -17.21
CA GLU A 159 -2.96 23.21 -16.51
C GLU A 159 -3.15 23.95 -15.17
N GLY A 160 -4.16 24.80 -15.06
CA GLY A 160 -4.54 25.48 -13.83
C GLY A 160 -5.38 24.66 -12.87
N LYS A 161 -5.85 23.48 -13.26
CA LYS A 161 -6.75 22.68 -12.42
C LYS A 161 -6.02 21.77 -11.45
N ILE A 162 -6.52 21.74 -10.21
CA ILE A 162 -6.19 20.74 -9.20
C ILE A 162 -7.49 20.14 -8.71
N THR A 163 -7.82 18.93 -9.16
CA THR A 163 -9.01 18.20 -8.76
C THR A 163 -8.75 17.45 -7.46
N VAL A 164 -9.63 17.62 -6.48
CA VAL A 164 -9.60 16.92 -5.20
C VAL A 164 -10.92 16.23 -4.93
N PHE A 165 -10.89 15.09 -4.27
CA PHE A 165 -12.08 14.42 -3.78
C PHE A 165 -12.33 14.79 -2.32
N THR A 166 -13.58 15.12 -1.99
CA THR A 166 -14.00 15.39 -0.61
C THR A 166 -15.33 14.74 -0.28
N THR A 167 -15.44 14.17 0.92
CA THR A 167 -16.72 13.69 1.47
C THR A 167 -17.50 14.82 2.16
N ARG A 168 -16.89 15.99 2.30
CA ARG A 168 -17.43 17.14 3.03
C ARG A 168 -17.42 18.41 2.17
N ALA A 169 -18.08 18.33 1.01
CA ALA A 169 -18.23 19.48 0.11
C ALA A 169 -18.92 20.69 0.79
N ASP A 170 -19.73 20.44 1.82
CA ASP A 170 -20.36 21.44 2.66
C ASP A 170 -19.37 22.35 3.42
N THR A 171 -18.13 21.90 3.63
CA THR A 171 -17.09 22.67 4.34
C THR A 171 -16.25 23.57 3.45
N LEU A 172 -16.47 23.56 2.13
CA LEU A 172 -15.67 24.31 1.17
C LEU A 172 -15.65 25.82 1.44
N PHE A 173 -16.76 26.38 1.94
CA PHE A 173 -16.86 27.79 2.31
C PHE A 173 -15.87 28.22 3.41
N GLY A 174 -15.41 27.27 4.22
CA GLY A 174 -14.43 27.51 5.30
C GLY A 174 -12.98 27.17 4.93
N VAL A 175 -12.70 26.81 3.68
CA VAL A 175 -11.34 26.47 3.25
C VAL A 175 -10.48 27.75 3.18
N SER A 176 -9.44 27.79 4.00
CA SER A 176 -8.50 28.92 4.10
C SER A 176 -7.09 28.56 3.65
N PHE A 177 -6.77 27.28 3.47
CA PHE A 177 -5.50 26.81 2.94
C PHE A 177 -5.68 25.49 2.18
N PHE A 178 -4.75 25.24 1.26
CA PHE A 178 -4.73 24.05 0.42
C PHE A 178 -3.40 23.30 0.63
N VAL A 179 -3.44 22.00 0.87
CA VAL A 179 -2.25 21.19 1.15
C VAL A 179 -2.04 20.17 0.03
N LEU A 180 -0.84 20.17 -0.52
CA LEU A 180 -0.39 19.15 -1.48
C LEU A 180 0.46 18.10 -0.76
N ALA A 181 0.28 16.85 -1.14
CA ALA A 181 1.14 15.78 -0.66
C ALA A 181 2.55 15.91 -1.27
N PRO A 182 3.62 15.51 -0.55
CA PRO A 182 4.99 15.52 -1.10
C PRO A 182 5.13 14.70 -2.39
N GLU A 183 4.25 13.74 -2.62
CA GLU A 183 4.22 12.88 -3.82
C GLU A 183 3.42 13.47 -4.99
N TYR A 184 2.88 14.68 -4.84
CA TYR A 184 2.13 15.31 -5.93
C TYR A 184 3.03 15.53 -7.16
N ALA A 185 2.63 14.97 -8.30
CA ALA A 185 3.47 14.88 -9.49
C ALA A 185 4.00 16.23 -10.00
N ARG A 186 3.17 17.28 -9.87
CA ARG A 186 3.50 18.63 -10.34
C ARG A 186 4.15 19.54 -9.26
N LEU A 187 4.46 18.99 -8.08
CA LEU A 187 4.95 19.80 -6.97
C LEU A 187 6.25 20.55 -7.31
N HIS A 188 7.18 19.87 -8.00
CA HIS A 188 8.46 20.49 -8.43
C HIS A 188 8.21 21.65 -9.38
N GLU A 189 7.32 21.50 -10.37
CA GLU A 189 6.97 22.55 -11.34
C GLU A 189 6.43 23.82 -10.67
N LEU A 190 5.71 23.63 -9.55
CA LEU A 190 5.10 24.75 -8.83
C LEU A 190 6.12 25.63 -8.08
N VAL A 191 7.27 25.07 -7.73
CA VAL A 191 8.28 25.75 -6.89
C VAL A 191 9.60 26.02 -7.60
N GLU A 192 9.82 25.47 -8.80
CA GLU A 192 11.05 25.60 -9.58
C GLU A 192 11.43 27.08 -9.78
N GLY A 193 12.67 27.44 -9.44
CA GLY A 193 13.19 28.78 -9.54
C GLY A 193 12.64 29.81 -8.54
N THR A 194 11.84 29.36 -7.54
CA THR A 194 11.32 30.25 -6.48
C THR A 194 12.14 30.13 -5.20
N GLU A 195 11.99 31.10 -4.29
CA GLU A 195 12.58 31.06 -2.95
C GLU A 195 12.09 29.89 -2.07
N TYR A 196 11.02 29.22 -2.45
CA TYR A 196 10.41 28.10 -1.73
C TYR A 196 10.94 26.74 -2.14
N GLU A 197 11.69 26.65 -3.25
CA GLU A 197 12.15 25.39 -3.86
C GLU A 197 12.99 24.55 -2.87
N GLU A 198 13.94 25.15 -2.17
CA GLU A 198 14.82 24.46 -1.24
C GLU A 198 14.02 23.85 -0.07
N ALA A 199 13.10 24.60 0.52
CA ALA A 199 12.29 24.16 1.65
C ALA A 199 11.33 23.02 1.26
N VAL A 200 10.70 23.12 0.09
CA VAL A 200 9.79 22.09 -0.42
C VAL A 200 10.55 20.83 -0.81
N THR A 201 11.69 20.97 -1.49
CA THR A 201 12.55 19.84 -1.86
C THR A 201 12.99 19.06 -0.62
N LYS A 202 13.36 19.75 0.46
CA LYS A 202 13.70 19.10 1.73
C LYS A 202 12.53 18.27 2.28
N ILE A 203 11.31 18.80 2.29
CA ILE A 203 10.11 18.04 2.72
C ILE A 203 9.89 16.80 1.87
N VAL A 204 10.06 16.92 0.54
CA VAL A 204 9.94 15.77 -0.38
C VAL A 204 10.98 14.70 -0.07
N GLU A 205 12.24 15.08 0.15
CA GLU A 205 13.31 14.14 0.49
C GLU A 205 13.05 13.46 1.85
N ASP A 206 12.72 14.22 2.88
CA ASP A 206 12.42 13.70 4.22
C ASP A 206 11.23 12.73 4.18
N SER A 207 10.23 13.00 3.34
CA SER A 207 9.03 12.16 3.19
C SER A 207 9.31 10.79 2.56
N LYS A 208 10.36 10.65 1.74
CA LYS A 208 10.73 9.37 1.09
C LYS A 208 11.11 8.29 2.10
N HIS A 209 11.57 8.68 3.28
CA HIS A 209 11.98 7.76 4.34
C HIS A 209 10.83 7.35 5.27
N ILE A 210 9.66 7.99 5.16
CA ILE A 210 8.50 7.72 6.00
C ILE A 210 7.62 6.67 5.34
N SER A 211 7.37 5.56 6.02
CA SER A 211 6.49 4.51 5.53
C SER A 211 5.01 4.93 5.60
N ALA A 212 4.17 4.33 4.74
CA ALA A 212 2.72 4.55 4.78
C ALA A 212 2.09 4.14 6.12
N VAL A 213 2.67 3.14 6.80
CA VAL A 213 2.22 2.67 8.11
C VAL A 213 2.51 3.73 9.19
N GLU A 214 3.72 4.29 9.21
CA GLU A 214 4.10 5.36 10.14
C GLU A 214 3.23 6.60 9.97
N ARG A 215 2.93 6.98 8.71
CA ARG A 215 1.98 8.08 8.43
C ARG A 215 0.58 7.80 8.97
N ALA A 216 0.09 6.57 8.81
CA ALA A 216 -1.24 6.17 9.25
C ALA A 216 -1.38 6.13 10.79
N GLN A 217 -0.29 5.88 11.51
CA GLN A 217 -0.27 5.85 12.98
C GLN A 217 -0.44 7.24 13.61
N GLY A 218 -0.23 8.33 12.85
CA GLY A 218 -0.43 9.70 13.32
C GLY A 218 0.50 10.16 14.44
N THR A 219 1.57 9.42 14.71
CA THR A 219 2.55 9.71 15.78
C THR A 219 3.68 10.64 15.32
N LEU A 220 3.81 10.84 14.01
CA LEU A 220 4.85 11.68 13.43
C LEU A 220 4.53 13.16 13.61
N GLU A 221 5.55 13.94 13.90
CA GLU A 221 5.47 15.39 13.84
C GLU A 221 5.19 15.84 12.40
N LYS A 222 4.18 16.71 12.24
CA LYS A 222 3.76 17.18 10.92
C LYS A 222 4.62 18.38 10.52
N HIS A 223 5.34 18.21 9.42
CA HIS A 223 6.12 19.28 8.80
C HIS A 223 5.47 19.70 7.49
N GLY A 224 5.60 20.96 7.14
CA GLY A 224 5.12 21.54 5.89
C GLY A 224 5.93 22.75 5.48
N ALA A 225 5.94 23.04 4.18
CA ALA A 225 6.54 24.24 3.63
C ALA A 225 5.55 24.94 2.71
N PHE A 226 5.60 26.27 2.69
CA PHE A 226 4.79 27.05 1.77
C PHE A 226 5.38 26.96 0.36
N THR A 227 4.51 26.80 -0.64
CA THR A 227 4.91 26.66 -2.05
C THR A 227 4.98 27.99 -2.78
N GLY A 228 4.56 29.10 -2.15
CA GLY A 228 4.39 30.39 -2.80
C GLY A 228 3.19 30.47 -3.75
N ARG A 229 2.37 29.42 -3.82
CA ARG A 229 1.21 29.35 -4.73
C ARG A 229 -0.10 29.46 -3.97
N TYR A 230 -1.09 29.92 -4.69
CA TYR A 230 -2.47 30.04 -4.21
C TYR A 230 -3.42 29.30 -5.12
N VAL A 231 -4.58 28.97 -4.62
CA VAL A 231 -5.69 28.41 -5.40
C VAL A 231 -6.95 29.22 -5.12
N VAL A 232 -7.80 29.35 -6.14
CA VAL A 232 -9.12 29.98 -6.00
C VAL A 232 -10.08 28.96 -5.42
N ASN A 233 -10.77 29.33 -4.35
CA ASN A 233 -11.85 28.52 -3.82
C ASN A 233 -13.07 28.62 -4.78
N PRO A 234 -13.61 27.48 -5.27
CA PRO A 234 -14.66 27.51 -6.28
C PRO A 234 -16.03 27.99 -5.77
N VAL A 235 -16.20 28.17 -4.45
CA VAL A 235 -17.49 28.51 -3.84
C VAL A 235 -17.57 29.92 -3.21
N ASN A 236 -16.44 30.62 -3.09
CA ASN A 236 -16.38 32.00 -2.54
C ASN A 236 -15.17 32.79 -3.02
#